data_2b9f0eddc138a4c8a2d4da942714b0ea
#
_entry.id   2b9f0eddc138a4c8a2d4da942714b0ea
#
_cell.length_a   1.000
_cell.length_b   1.000
_cell.length_c   1.000
_cell.angle_alpha   90.00
_cell.angle_beta   90.00
_cell.angle_gamma   90.00
#
_symmetry.space_group_name_H-M   'P 1'
#
loop_
_entity.id
_entity.type
_entity.pdbx_description
1 polymer ?
#
loop_
_entity_poly.entity_id
_entity_poly.type
_entity_poly.pdbx_seq_one_letter_code
_entity_poly.pdbx_strand_id
1 'polypeptide(L)'
;MPRRGLVLLAVIVFATLMFGIGAAVEKASAGTTSTVVHHETPGGETRVAEPPAATANNQEAIFGINPESPPLIVTAIAGSIGVVAAVWLYWRRPSILWAGGAVMAAFAVLDIIEVVHQVAEAHTTLIVLAGTVAVSHLAAAALAFRLVTARSALEPAAVS
;
A
#
# COMPACT_ATOMS: atom_id res chain seq x y z
N MET A 1 14.73 -6.00 22.81
CA MET A 1 13.51 -5.29 22.38
C MET A 1 12.32 -5.76 23.20
N PRO A 2 11.44 -4.91 23.74
CA PRO A 2 10.27 -5.37 24.49
C PRO A 2 9.26 -6.03 23.52
N ARG A 3 8.42 -6.95 24.06
CA ARG A 3 7.40 -7.67 23.28
C ARG A 3 6.56 -6.75 22.39
N ARG A 4 6.19 -5.58 22.88
CA ARG A 4 5.39 -4.59 22.09
C ARG A 4 6.12 -4.06 20.86
N GLY A 5 7.44 -3.90 20.92
CA GLY A 5 8.23 -3.50 19.74
C GLY A 5 8.32 -4.60 18.70
N LEU A 6 8.39 -5.87 19.12
CA LEU A 6 8.35 -7.02 18.20
C LEU A 6 6.99 -7.13 17.51
N VAL A 7 5.90 -6.89 18.25
CA VAL A 7 4.55 -6.88 17.66
C VAL A 7 4.42 -5.79 16.60
N LEU A 8 4.92 -4.57 16.88
CA LEU A 8 4.91 -3.50 15.89
C LEU A 8 5.66 -3.90 14.62
N LEU A 9 6.87 -4.45 14.75
CA LEU A 9 7.65 -4.91 13.60
C LEU A 9 6.92 -6.02 12.82
N ALA A 10 6.34 -6.98 13.52
CA ALA A 10 5.59 -8.07 12.88
C ALA A 10 4.41 -7.54 12.08
N VAL A 11 3.69 -6.54 12.60
CA VAL A 11 2.55 -5.92 11.90
C VAL A 11 3.02 -5.16 10.67
N ILE A 12 4.12 -4.39 10.75
CA ILE A 12 4.66 -3.67 9.58
C ILE A 12 5.13 -4.65 8.51
N VAL A 13 5.87 -5.71 8.89
CA VAL A 13 6.33 -6.74 7.95
C VAL A 13 5.13 -7.44 7.29
N PHE A 14 4.11 -7.79 8.07
CA PHE A 14 2.89 -8.40 7.54
C PHE A 14 2.18 -7.48 6.55
N ALA A 15 2.01 -6.19 6.86
CA ALA A 15 1.43 -5.21 5.96
C ALA A 15 2.21 -5.11 4.64
N THR A 16 3.55 -5.05 4.72
CA THR A 16 4.42 -4.99 3.54
C THR A 16 4.29 -6.23 2.66
N LEU A 17 4.21 -7.42 3.26
CA LEU A 17 4.02 -8.68 2.52
C LEU A 17 2.64 -8.71 1.84
N MET A 18 1.58 -8.33 2.55
CA MET A 18 0.22 -8.28 1.99
C MET A 18 0.12 -7.27 0.85
N PHE A 19 0.75 -6.09 0.98
CA PHE A 19 0.83 -5.11 -0.10
C PHE A 19 1.53 -5.69 -1.34
N GLY A 20 2.68 -6.36 -1.16
CA GLY A 20 3.40 -7.01 -2.26
C GLY A 20 2.57 -8.10 -2.95
N ILE A 21 1.81 -8.90 -2.19
CA ILE A 21 0.90 -9.91 -2.73
C ILE A 21 -0.23 -9.24 -3.51
N GLY A 22 -0.83 -8.17 -2.97
CA GLY A 22 -1.88 -7.40 -3.65
C GLY A 22 -1.43 -6.90 -5.02
N ALA A 23 -0.28 -6.22 -5.07
CA ALA A 23 0.30 -5.72 -6.31
C ALA A 23 0.63 -6.84 -7.32
N ALA A 24 1.04 -8.01 -6.86
CA ALA A 24 1.31 -9.16 -7.72
C ALA A 24 0.02 -9.76 -8.30
N VAL A 25 -1.04 -9.87 -7.50
CA VAL A 25 -2.36 -10.38 -7.93
C VAL A 25 -2.99 -9.45 -8.95
N GLU A 26 -2.95 -8.15 -8.71
CA GLU A 26 -3.46 -7.12 -9.62
C GLU A 26 -2.79 -7.20 -10.99
N LYS A 27 -1.45 -7.23 -11.00
CA LYS A 27 -0.67 -7.38 -12.23
C LYS A 27 -0.98 -8.69 -12.98
N ALA A 28 -1.21 -9.80 -12.27
CA ALA A 28 -1.58 -11.07 -12.87
C ALA A 28 -2.98 -11.02 -13.51
N SER A 29 -3.92 -10.33 -12.86
CA SER A 29 -5.30 -10.15 -13.34
C SER A 29 -5.34 -9.27 -14.60
N ALA A 30 -4.59 -8.17 -14.64
CA ALA A 30 -4.48 -7.29 -15.80
C ALA A 30 -3.91 -8.00 -17.05
N GLY A 31 -2.96 -8.93 -16.86
CA GLY A 31 -2.36 -9.71 -17.96
C GLY A 31 -3.31 -10.70 -18.61
N THR A 32 -4.38 -11.13 -17.93
CA THR A 32 -5.29 -12.15 -18.42
C THR A 32 -6.39 -11.56 -19.33
N THR A 33 -6.66 -10.27 -19.23
CA THR A 33 -7.72 -9.60 -20.01
C THR A 33 -7.28 -9.22 -21.44
N SER A 34 -5.98 -9.28 -21.74
CA SER A 34 -5.42 -8.90 -23.05
C SER A 34 -5.50 -9.98 -24.15
N THR A 35 -6.05 -11.16 -23.87
CA THR A 35 -6.20 -12.24 -24.86
C THR A 35 -7.64 -12.33 -25.36
N VAL A 36 -8.21 -11.23 -25.86
CA VAL A 36 -9.37 -11.32 -26.73
C VAL A 36 -8.88 -11.81 -28.08
N VAL A 37 -9.06 -13.09 -28.33
CA VAL A 37 -8.90 -13.72 -29.64
C VAL A 37 -9.79 -12.98 -30.63
N HIS A 38 -9.19 -12.19 -31.51
CA HIS A 38 -9.86 -11.72 -32.70
C HIS A 38 -10.24 -12.92 -33.54
N HIS A 39 -11.49 -13.32 -33.46
CA HIS A 39 -12.09 -14.22 -34.42
C HIS A 39 -12.23 -13.43 -35.73
N GLU A 40 -11.33 -13.65 -36.67
CA GLU A 40 -11.42 -13.12 -38.01
C GLU A 40 -12.64 -13.75 -38.70
N THR A 41 -13.67 -12.95 -38.84
CA THR A 41 -14.78 -13.28 -39.75
C THR A 41 -14.36 -12.86 -41.16
N PRO A 42 -14.33 -13.77 -42.16
CA PRO A 42 -13.98 -13.40 -43.52
C PRO A 42 -15.18 -12.73 -44.18
N GLY A 43 -15.22 -11.43 -44.17
CA GLY A 43 -16.24 -10.61 -44.83
C GLY A 43 -15.75 -9.15 -44.83
N GLY A 44 -15.22 -8.73 -46.00
CA GLY A 44 -14.58 -7.44 -46.17
C GLY A 44 -15.55 -6.26 -45.97
N GLU A 45 -15.20 -5.42 -45.01
CA GLU A 45 -15.54 -4.01 -44.99
C GLU A 45 -14.32 -3.23 -44.53
N THR A 46 -13.92 -2.30 -45.39
CA THR A 46 -12.78 -1.37 -45.17
C THR A 46 -13.11 -0.48 -43.97
N ARG A 47 -12.76 -0.88 -42.77
CA ARG A 47 -12.82 -0.01 -41.62
C ARG A 47 -11.62 0.94 -41.68
N VAL A 48 -11.96 2.22 -41.79
CA VAL A 48 -11.04 3.34 -41.55
C VAL A 48 -10.32 3.05 -40.24
N ALA A 49 -8.99 3.04 -40.29
CA ALA A 49 -8.15 2.84 -39.11
C ALA A 49 -8.47 3.93 -38.09
N GLU A 50 -9.15 3.56 -37.03
CA GLU A 50 -9.27 4.40 -35.84
C GLU A 50 -7.87 4.59 -35.27
N PRO A 51 -7.45 5.82 -34.96
CA PRO A 51 -6.13 6.04 -34.37
C PRO A 51 -6.02 5.25 -33.07
N PRO A 52 -4.85 4.66 -32.75
CA PRO A 52 -4.69 3.87 -31.53
C PRO A 52 -5.12 4.70 -30.34
N ALA A 53 -6.03 4.17 -29.55
CA ALA A 53 -6.55 4.78 -28.34
C ALA A 53 -5.42 5.04 -27.33
N ALA A 54 -4.76 6.18 -27.48
CA ALA A 54 -3.73 6.70 -26.55
C ALA A 54 -4.36 7.32 -25.29
N THR A 55 -5.63 7.01 -24.99
CA THR A 55 -6.40 7.70 -23.94
C THR A 55 -6.81 6.86 -22.74
N ALA A 56 -6.45 5.56 -22.69
CA ALA A 56 -6.87 4.70 -21.57
C ALA A 56 -6.07 4.94 -20.26
N ASN A 57 -4.88 5.55 -20.32
CA ASN A 57 -3.99 5.63 -19.16
C ASN A 57 -4.15 6.87 -18.26
N ASN A 58 -5.05 7.80 -18.58
CA ASN A 58 -5.15 9.06 -17.83
C ASN A 58 -6.31 9.12 -16.82
N GLN A 59 -7.18 8.11 -16.76
CA GLN A 59 -8.32 8.12 -15.84
C GLN A 59 -7.99 7.61 -14.43
N GLU A 60 -6.86 6.94 -14.24
CA GLU A 60 -6.45 6.34 -12.97
C GLU A 60 -5.44 7.17 -12.18
N ALA A 61 -5.05 8.33 -12.68
CA ALA A 61 -4.07 9.17 -12.00
C ALA A 61 -4.72 10.00 -10.87
N ILE A 62 -4.45 9.62 -9.62
CA ILE A 62 -4.80 10.41 -8.44
C ILE A 62 -3.74 11.53 -8.30
N PHE A 63 -4.15 12.79 -8.43
CA PHE A 63 -3.24 13.96 -8.44
C PHE A 63 -2.13 13.89 -9.52
N GLY A 64 -2.39 13.21 -10.66
CA GLY A 64 -1.41 13.04 -11.72
C GLY A 64 -0.37 11.94 -11.48
N ILE A 65 -0.53 11.16 -10.42
CA ILE A 65 0.31 10.02 -10.07
C ILE A 65 -0.50 8.75 -10.30
N ASN A 66 0.01 7.85 -11.14
CA ASN A 66 -0.58 6.53 -11.30
C ASN A 66 -0.11 5.64 -10.13
N PRO A 67 -1.01 5.22 -9.20
CA PRO A 67 -0.65 4.42 -8.04
C PRO A 67 -0.09 3.03 -8.42
N GLU A 68 -0.45 2.52 -9.58
CA GLU A 68 0.02 1.22 -10.09
C GLU A 68 1.38 1.28 -10.79
N SER A 69 1.97 2.48 -10.88
CA SER A 69 3.26 2.61 -11.53
C SER A 69 4.35 1.80 -10.80
N PRO A 70 5.14 0.97 -11.52
CA PRO A 70 6.17 0.14 -10.91
C PRO A 70 7.14 0.91 -9.99
N PRO A 71 7.58 2.14 -10.32
CA PRO A 71 8.45 2.89 -9.44
C PRO A 71 7.78 3.27 -8.11
N LEU A 72 6.47 3.51 -8.10
CA LEU A 72 5.75 3.86 -6.88
C LEU A 72 5.60 2.64 -5.96
N ILE A 73 5.28 1.48 -6.51
CA ILE A 73 5.22 0.21 -5.78
C ILE A 73 6.58 -0.12 -5.15
N VAL A 74 7.67 -0.01 -5.92
CA VAL A 74 9.03 -0.22 -5.42
C VAL A 74 9.38 0.76 -4.31
N THR A 75 9.01 2.03 -4.46
CA THR A 75 9.25 3.07 -3.45
C THR A 75 8.46 2.79 -2.17
N ALA A 76 7.21 2.35 -2.26
CA ALA A 76 6.39 1.99 -1.10
C ALA A 76 6.98 0.80 -0.34
N ILE A 77 7.40 -0.25 -1.04
CA ILE A 77 8.06 -1.41 -0.44
C ILE A 77 9.38 -1.01 0.21
N ALA A 78 10.24 -0.26 -0.48
CA ALA A 78 11.51 0.22 0.04
C ALA A 78 11.30 1.13 1.27
N GLY A 79 10.30 2.00 1.24
CA GLY A 79 9.89 2.85 2.36
C GLY A 79 9.47 2.03 3.58
N SER A 80 8.66 1.01 3.39
CA SER A 80 8.23 0.10 4.46
C SER A 80 9.41 -0.66 5.08
N ILE A 81 10.32 -1.17 4.25
CA ILE A 81 11.55 -1.82 4.72
C ILE A 81 12.42 -0.82 5.49
N GLY A 82 12.53 0.41 5.01
CA GLY A 82 13.23 1.50 5.69
C GLY A 82 12.65 1.79 7.09
N VAL A 83 11.34 1.83 7.21
CA VAL A 83 10.66 2.00 8.51
C VAL A 83 10.94 0.81 9.43
N VAL A 84 10.86 -0.43 8.94
CA VAL A 84 11.21 -1.63 9.72
C VAL A 84 12.64 -1.54 10.23
N ALA A 85 13.60 -1.22 9.36
CA ALA A 85 15.01 -1.08 9.74
C ALA A 85 15.23 0.06 10.74
N ALA A 86 14.61 1.23 10.52
CA ALA A 86 14.71 2.37 11.42
C ALA A 86 14.13 2.05 12.81
N VAL A 87 12.96 1.41 12.86
CA VAL A 87 12.34 0.97 14.12
C VAL A 87 13.20 -0.09 14.81
N TRP A 88 13.76 -1.04 14.05
CA TRP A 88 14.66 -2.07 14.61
C TRP A 88 15.91 -1.47 15.23
N LEU A 89 16.60 -0.59 14.50
CA LEU A 89 17.90 -0.02 14.91
C LEU A 89 17.73 1.06 16.00
N TYR A 90 16.69 1.88 15.88
CA TYR A 90 16.51 3.08 16.68
C TYR A 90 15.22 3.07 17.52
N TRP A 91 14.67 1.88 17.82
CA TRP A 91 13.42 1.73 18.54
C TRP A 91 13.34 2.49 19.88
N ARG A 92 14.51 2.81 20.49
CA ARG A 92 14.59 3.60 21.74
C ARG A 92 14.33 5.10 21.53
N ARG A 93 14.45 5.59 20.31
CA ARG A 93 14.24 7.01 20.00
C ARG A 93 12.76 7.27 19.73
N PRO A 94 12.08 8.11 20.56
CA PRO A 94 10.64 8.38 20.37
C PRO A 94 10.36 9.05 19.02
N SER A 95 11.27 9.88 18.50
CA SER A 95 11.15 10.52 17.19
C SER A 95 11.03 9.50 16.04
N ILE A 96 11.74 8.37 16.11
CA ILE A 96 11.66 7.31 15.08
C ILE A 96 10.31 6.61 15.11
N LEU A 97 9.77 6.35 16.32
CA LEU A 97 8.44 5.76 16.45
C LEU A 97 7.35 6.74 15.98
N TRP A 98 7.50 8.04 16.26
CA TRP A 98 6.60 9.08 15.74
C TRP A 98 6.64 9.14 14.21
N ALA A 99 7.83 9.21 13.62
CA ALA A 99 8.01 9.24 12.17
C ALA A 99 7.47 7.96 11.52
N GLY A 100 7.80 6.78 12.07
CA GLY A 100 7.29 5.51 11.59
C GLY A 100 5.76 5.43 11.68
N GLY A 101 5.17 5.87 12.78
CA GLY A 101 3.73 5.94 12.95
C GLY A 101 3.07 6.86 11.94
N ALA A 102 3.66 8.04 11.66
CA ALA A 102 3.16 8.98 10.66
C ALA A 102 3.22 8.39 9.23
N VAL A 103 4.31 7.72 8.88
CA VAL A 103 4.44 7.03 7.57
C VAL A 103 3.41 5.93 7.43
N MET A 104 3.20 5.10 8.47
CA MET A 104 2.18 4.05 8.44
C MET A 104 0.75 4.63 8.35
N ALA A 105 0.48 5.76 9.00
CA ALA A 105 -0.79 6.45 8.86
C ALA A 105 -1.02 7.00 7.44
N ALA A 106 0.02 7.54 6.81
CA ALA A 106 -0.05 7.99 5.42
C ALA A 106 -0.32 6.82 4.46
N PHE A 107 0.35 5.68 4.63
CA PHE A 107 0.06 4.48 3.86
C PHE A 107 -1.38 3.98 4.06
N ALA A 108 -1.88 3.98 5.31
CA ALA A 108 -3.26 3.60 5.57
C ALA A 108 -4.27 4.48 4.82
N VAL A 109 -4.01 5.77 4.67
CA VAL A 109 -4.87 6.67 3.87
C VAL A 109 -4.85 6.28 2.39
N LEU A 110 -3.66 5.98 1.83
CA LEU A 110 -3.55 5.53 0.45
C LEU A 110 -4.26 4.20 0.22
N ASP A 111 -4.12 3.24 1.15
CA ASP A 111 -4.81 1.95 1.07
C ASP A 111 -6.34 2.11 1.14
N ILE A 112 -6.85 3.06 1.94
CA ILE A 112 -8.29 3.34 2.01
C ILE A 112 -8.79 3.89 0.68
N ILE A 113 -8.03 4.77 0.03
CA ILE A 113 -8.36 5.29 -1.30
C ILE A 113 -8.41 4.13 -2.31
N GLU A 114 -7.44 3.22 -2.24
CA GLU A 114 -7.39 2.02 -3.07
C GLU A 114 -8.61 1.12 -2.83
N VAL A 115 -8.99 0.86 -1.58
CA VAL A 115 -10.22 0.10 -1.26
C VAL A 115 -11.44 0.72 -1.92
N VAL A 116 -11.59 2.05 -1.86
CA VAL A 116 -12.72 2.75 -2.49
C VAL A 116 -12.72 2.55 -4.00
N HIS A 117 -11.55 2.61 -4.64
CA HIS A 117 -11.39 2.36 -6.07
C HIS A 117 -11.79 0.94 -6.44
N GLN A 118 -11.26 -0.08 -5.74
CA GLN A 118 -11.57 -1.49 -5.97
C GLN A 118 -13.06 -1.82 -5.72
N VAL A 119 -13.72 -1.12 -4.80
CA VAL A 119 -15.17 -1.24 -4.59
C VAL A 119 -15.94 -0.75 -5.82
N ALA A 120 -15.51 0.35 -6.43
CA ALA A 120 -16.14 0.88 -7.64
C ALA A 120 -16.01 -0.08 -8.84
N GLU A 121 -14.92 -0.86 -8.91
CA GLU A 121 -14.67 -1.84 -9.95
C GLU A 121 -15.23 -3.24 -9.65
N ALA A 122 -15.82 -3.45 -8.46
CA ALA A 122 -16.39 -4.72 -8.00
C ALA A 122 -15.38 -5.90 -7.92
N HIS A 123 -14.09 -5.62 -7.72
CA HIS A 123 -13.03 -6.64 -7.58
C HIS A 123 -12.93 -7.17 -6.15
N THR A 124 -13.81 -8.08 -5.74
CA THR A 124 -13.92 -8.57 -4.35
C THR A 124 -12.60 -9.03 -3.74
N THR A 125 -11.76 -9.74 -4.48
CA THR A 125 -10.46 -10.23 -3.97
C THR A 125 -9.52 -9.07 -3.65
N LEU A 126 -9.44 -8.06 -4.51
CA LEU A 126 -8.59 -6.90 -4.31
C LEU A 126 -9.11 -6.01 -3.17
N ILE A 127 -10.43 -5.88 -3.01
CA ILE A 127 -11.06 -5.20 -1.86
C ILE A 127 -10.61 -5.82 -0.54
N VAL A 128 -10.65 -7.15 -0.43
CA VAL A 128 -10.24 -7.87 0.79
C VAL A 128 -8.75 -7.68 1.07
N LEU A 129 -7.91 -7.77 0.04
CA LEU A 129 -6.46 -7.56 0.17
C LEU A 129 -6.15 -6.12 0.59
N ALA A 130 -6.64 -5.12 -0.14
CA ALA A 130 -6.42 -3.72 0.17
C ALA A 130 -6.97 -3.35 1.56
N GLY A 131 -8.14 -3.84 1.93
CA GLY A 131 -8.72 -3.66 3.27
C GLY A 131 -7.85 -4.25 4.38
N THR A 132 -7.27 -5.43 4.14
CA THR A 132 -6.36 -6.08 5.10
C THR A 132 -5.08 -5.25 5.27
N VAL A 133 -4.52 -4.71 4.19
CA VAL A 133 -3.34 -3.83 4.22
C VAL A 133 -3.66 -2.54 4.97
N ALA A 134 -4.79 -1.88 4.67
CA ALA A 134 -5.23 -0.66 5.34
C ALA A 134 -5.36 -0.84 6.86
N VAL A 135 -6.04 -1.90 7.30
CA VAL A 135 -6.17 -2.24 8.73
C VAL A 135 -4.82 -2.50 9.38
N SER A 136 -3.91 -3.18 8.68
CA SER A 136 -2.57 -3.48 9.18
C SER A 136 -1.73 -2.20 9.36
N HIS A 137 -1.77 -1.27 8.39
CA HIS A 137 -1.09 0.02 8.50
C HIS A 137 -1.68 0.90 9.62
N LEU A 138 -3.02 0.93 9.77
CA LEU A 138 -3.67 1.62 10.90
C LEU A 138 -3.25 1.03 12.25
N ALA A 139 -3.21 -0.30 12.36
CA ALA A 139 -2.78 -0.98 13.58
C ALA A 139 -1.30 -0.66 13.90
N ALA A 140 -0.42 -0.65 12.89
CA ALA A 140 0.99 -0.28 13.06
C ALA A 140 1.14 1.17 13.52
N ALA A 141 0.42 2.11 12.92
CA ALA A 141 0.42 3.52 13.32
C ALA A 141 -0.06 3.69 14.77
N ALA A 142 -1.19 3.08 15.12
CA ALA A 142 -1.75 3.13 16.48
C ALA A 142 -0.80 2.53 17.52
N LEU A 143 -0.14 1.41 17.23
CA LEU A 143 0.86 0.80 18.10
C LEU A 143 2.08 1.69 18.28
N ALA A 144 2.58 2.30 17.21
CA ALA A 144 3.71 3.22 17.26
C ALA A 144 3.40 4.43 18.16
N PHE A 145 2.26 5.08 17.98
CA PHE A 145 1.84 6.22 18.80
C PHE A 145 1.59 5.84 20.27
N ARG A 146 0.98 4.69 20.54
CA ARG A 146 0.81 4.17 21.90
C ARG A 146 2.14 3.91 22.59
N LEU A 147 3.15 3.42 21.86
CA LEU A 147 4.49 3.19 22.41
C LEU A 147 5.18 4.50 22.78
N VAL A 148 4.99 5.55 21.99
CA VAL A 148 5.54 6.88 22.29
C VAL A 148 4.85 7.47 23.54
N THR A 149 3.52 7.53 23.56
CA THR A 149 2.77 8.13 24.67
C THR A 149 3.02 7.41 25.99
N ALA A 150 3.12 6.07 25.98
CA ALA A 150 3.45 5.30 27.17
C ALA A 150 4.84 5.60 27.73
N ARG A 151 5.81 5.97 26.87
CA ARG A 151 7.16 6.36 27.31
C ARG A 151 7.19 7.76 27.92
N SER A 152 6.53 8.71 27.26
CA SER A 152 6.45 10.09 27.75
C SER A 152 5.78 10.17 29.13
N ALA A 153 4.89 9.23 29.45
CA ALA A 153 4.25 9.18 30.77
C ALA A 153 5.18 8.66 31.89
N LEU A 154 6.27 7.96 31.54
CA LEU A 154 7.23 7.40 32.51
C LEU A 154 8.41 8.33 32.82
N GLU A 155 8.70 9.28 31.93
CA GLU A 155 9.83 10.22 32.11
C GLU A 155 9.66 11.25 33.28
N PRO A 156 8.48 11.82 33.57
CA PRO A 156 8.33 12.82 34.62
C PRO A 156 8.61 12.29 36.05
N ALA A 157 8.47 11.00 36.29
CA ALA A 157 8.67 10.40 37.62
C ALA A 157 10.14 10.17 38.01
N ALA A 158 11.07 10.37 37.09
CA ALA A 158 12.49 10.11 37.32
C ALA A 158 13.27 11.38 37.71
N VAL A 159 12.66 12.57 37.70
CA VAL A 159 13.30 13.88 37.94
C VAL A 159 12.88 14.51 39.28
N SER A 160 11.94 13.91 39.99
CA SER A 160 11.49 14.29 41.34
C SER A 160 12.13 13.43 42.42
#